data_08b91ca937b509fb2fa7c6428fc18d96
#
_entry.id   08b91ca937b509fb2fa7c6428fc18d96
#
_cell.length_a   1.000
_cell.length_b   1.000
_cell.length_c   1.000
_cell.angle_alpha   90.00
_cell.angle_beta   90.00
_cell.angle_gamma   90.00
#
_symmetry.space_group_name_H-M   'P 1'
#
loop_
_entity.id
_entity.type
_entity.pdbx_description
1 polymer ?
#
loop_
_entity_poly.entity_id
_entity_poly.type
_entity_poly.pdbx_seq_one_letter_code
_entity_poly.pdbx_strand_id
1 'polypeptide(L)'
;MKDAEIIEVLRRKVDVPVGRHLYGIIGSYDSLNRFSSELSKATRTDGSPFPQPISVNKGLLEFFSDTEFRTTVETEAKYPQPTRKKIEDAFDRFIRNHLKEYGLIILQDLELVFAYNVNLNPLRTLAADERKIILLLPGKRSDKTIIMYPHCTEGENPLPTNLIAEDHLWLLDV
;
A
#
# COMPACT_ATOMS: atom_id res chain seq x y z
N MET A 1 9.46 12.81 12.54
CA MET A 1 10.75 12.44 11.87
C MET A 1 10.76 13.09 10.51
N LYS A 2 11.86 13.68 10.08
CA LYS A 2 11.94 14.35 8.77
C LYS A 2 11.96 13.32 7.63
N ASP A 3 11.41 13.68 6.48
CA ASP A 3 11.34 12.81 5.29
C ASP A 3 12.70 12.18 4.95
N ALA A 4 13.77 12.96 4.98
CA ALA A 4 15.12 12.48 4.69
C ALA A 4 15.63 11.41 5.69
N GLU A 5 15.24 11.51 6.96
CA GLU A 5 15.61 10.53 7.99
C GLU A 5 14.87 9.21 7.74
N ILE A 6 13.59 9.27 7.37
CA ILE A 6 12.79 8.09 7.04
C ILE A 6 13.38 7.40 5.81
N ILE A 7 13.72 8.16 4.76
CA ILE A 7 14.32 7.63 3.54
C ILE A 7 15.65 6.93 3.84
N GLU A 8 16.48 7.49 4.71
CA GLU A 8 17.76 6.88 5.08
C GLU A 8 17.56 5.58 5.90
N VAL A 9 16.55 5.53 6.75
CA VAL A 9 16.18 4.30 7.48
C VAL A 9 15.63 3.25 6.52
N LEU A 10 14.74 3.63 5.61
CA LEU A 10 14.20 2.75 4.57
C LEU A 10 15.32 2.17 3.71
N ARG A 11 16.24 3.01 3.25
CA ARG A 11 17.41 2.61 2.44
C ARG A 11 18.18 1.47 3.07
N ARG A 12 18.46 1.56 4.37
CA ARG A 12 19.14 0.51 5.12
C ARG A 12 18.27 -0.75 5.31
N LYS A 13 17.00 -0.57 5.61
CA LYS A 13 16.08 -1.71 5.86
C LYS A 13 15.77 -2.51 4.60
N VAL A 14 15.57 -1.87 3.46
CA VAL A 14 15.30 -2.59 2.20
C VAL A 14 16.51 -3.36 1.66
N ASP A 15 17.68 -3.09 2.19
CA ASP A 15 18.92 -3.75 1.79
C ASP A 15 19.17 -5.07 2.54
N VAL A 16 18.48 -5.28 3.64
CA VAL A 16 18.57 -6.52 4.41
C VAL A 16 17.95 -7.67 3.61
N PRO A 17 18.67 -8.78 3.36
CA PRO A 17 18.18 -9.82 2.46
C PRO A 17 17.19 -10.80 3.11
N VAL A 18 17.05 -10.78 4.43
CA VAL A 18 16.25 -11.74 5.19
C VAL A 18 15.28 -11.03 6.12
N GLY A 19 14.10 -11.58 6.31
CA GLY A 19 13.11 -11.10 7.26
C GLY A 19 11.87 -10.51 6.63
N ARG A 20 11.10 -9.78 7.43
CA ARG A 20 9.86 -9.12 6.98
C ARG A 20 10.17 -7.74 6.41
N HIS A 21 9.61 -7.46 5.25
CA HIS A 21 9.85 -6.24 4.49
C HIS A 21 8.58 -5.54 4.04
N LEU A 22 7.58 -5.49 4.92
CA LEU A 22 6.39 -4.66 4.76
C LEU A 22 6.58 -3.36 5.54
N TYR A 23 6.59 -2.24 4.82
CA TYR A 23 6.81 -0.91 5.36
C TYR A 23 5.61 -0.02 5.10
N GLY A 24 5.29 0.89 6.02
CA GLY A 24 4.19 1.84 5.89
C GLY A 24 4.61 3.28 6.16
N ILE A 25 4.26 4.16 5.25
CA ILE A 25 4.39 5.61 5.38
C ILE A 25 2.99 6.20 5.46
N ILE A 26 2.67 6.82 6.58
CA ILE A 26 1.35 7.38 6.87
C ILE A 26 1.43 8.91 6.85
N GLY A 27 0.48 9.55 6.19
CA GLY A 27 0.41 11.00 6.18
C GLY A 27 -0.81 11.54 5.43
N SER A 28 -0.87 12.86 5.27
CA SER A 28 -1.81 13.48 4.35
C SER A 28 -1.42 13.19 2.90
N TYR A 29 -2.34 13.38 1.95
CA TYR A 29 -2.00 13.26 0.53
C TYR A 29 -0.83 14.18 0.13
N ASP A 30 -0.81 15.41 0.62
CA ASP A 30 0.25 16.38 0.31
C ASP A 30 1.61 15.95 0.90
N SER A 31 1.63 15.47 2.15
CA SER A 31 2.87 14.99 2.76
C SER A 31 3.38 13.72 2.10
N LEU A 32 2.49 12.82 1.68
CA LEU A 32 2.87 11.61 0.93
C LEU A 32 3.40 11.94 -0.47
N ASN A 33 2.80 12.91 -1.17
CA ASN A 33 3.28 13.37 -2.47
C ASN A 33 4.68 13.99 -2.36
N ARG A 34 4.89 14.84 -1.34
CA ARG A 34 6.22 15.39 -1.04
C ARG A 34 7.23 14.30 -0.75
N PHE A 35 6.90 13.37 0.14
CA PHE A 35 7.75 12.23 0.50
C PHE A 35 8.09 11.38 -0.72
N SER A 36 7.10 11.02 -1.54
CA SER A 36 7.29 10.25 -2.77
C SER A 36 8.23 10.94 -3.75
N SER A 37 8.12 12.28 -3.89
CA SER A 37 9.02 13.07 -4.71
C SER A 37 10.46 13.03 -4.19
N GLU A 38 10.67 13.14 -2.89
CA GLU A 38 12.01 13.03 -2.29
C GLU A 38 12.57 11.59 -2.41
N LEU A 39 11.74 10.58 -2.18
CA LEU A 39 12.12 9.17 -2.33
C LEU A 39 12.56 8.85 -3.76
N SER A 40 11.89 9.42 -4.77
CA SER A 40 12.24 9.21 -6.19
C SER A 40 13.61 9.78 -6.58
N LYS A 41 14.12 10.76 -5.83
CA LYS A 41 15.45 11.35 -6.02
C LYS A 41 16.55 10.58 -5.26
N ALA A 42 16.15 9.76 -4.29
CA ALA A 42 17.08 9.00 -3.48
C ALA A 42 17.53 7.72 -4.21
N THR A 43 18.74 7.29 -3.88
CA THR A 43 19.30 6.03 -4.38
C THR A 43 19.37 4.99 -3.26
N ARG A 44 19.21 3.74 -3.61
CA ARG A 44 19.47 2.59 -2.75
C ARG A 44 20.97 2.46 -2.48
N THR A 45 21.36 1.57 -1.58
CA THR A 45 22.79 1.33 -1.25
C THR A 45 23.58 0.78 -2.44
N ASP A 46 22.93 0.06 -3.36
CA ASP A 46 23.51 -0.44 -4.61
C ASP A 46 23.65 0.63 -5.71
N GLY A 47 23.22 1.88 -5.43
CA GLY A 47 23.24 2.99 -6.37
C GLY A 47 22.02 3.04 -7.32
N SER A 48 21.14 2.05 -7.30
CA SER A 48 19.89 2.08 -8.08
C SER A 48 18.87 3.05 -7.48
N PRO A 49 17.99 3.66 -8.29
CA PRO A 49 16.92 4.49 -7.77
C PRO A 49 15.85 3.64 -7.05
N PHE A 50 15.10 4.27 -6.14
CA PHE A 50 13.87 3.67 -5.68
C PHE A 50 12.86 3.57 -6.83
N PRO A 51 12.04 2.50 -6.90
CA PRO A 51 11.04 2.37 -7.95
C PRO A 51 9.96 3.46 -7.82
N GLN A 52 9.30 3.76 -8.93
CA GLN A 52 8.17 4.67 -8.91
C GLN A 52 6.97 4.02 -8.21
N PRO A 53 6.16 4.78 -7.46
CA PRO A 53 4.94 4.27 -6.87
C PRO A 53 3.95 3.76 -7.93
N ILE A 54 3.32 2.64 -7.62
CA ILE A 54 2.33 1.99 -8.48
C ILE A 54 0.94 2.24 -7.89
N SER A 55 0.01 2.73 -8.71
CA SER A 55 -1.38 2.91 -8.31
C SER A 55 -2.10 1.57 -8.25
N VAL A 56 -2.49 1.16 -7.04
CA VAL A 56 -3.24 -0.09 -6.84
C VAL A 56 -4.62 0.02 -7.47
N ASN A 57 -5.34 1.13 -7.27
CA ASN A 57 -6.67 1.32 -7.85
C ASN A 57 -6.66 1.16 -9.38
N LYS A 58 -5.71 1.77 -10.08
CA LYS A 58 -5.58 1.61 -11.53
C LYS A 58 -5.29 0.16 -11.91
N GLY A 59 -4.36 -0.47 -11.22
CA GLY A 59 -4.00 -1.86 -11.49
C GLY A 59 -5.16 -2.83 -11.27
N LEU A 60 -5.96 -2.63 -10.23
CA LEU A 60 -7.15 -3.46 -9.97
C LEU A 60 -8.21 -3.28 -11.06
N LEU A 61 -8.46 -2.06 -11.51
CA LEU A 61 -9.44 -1.78 -12.55
C LEU A 61 -9.05 -2.41 -13.91
N GLU A 62 -7.78 -2.59 -14.18
CA GLU A 62 -7.29 -3.27 -15.39
C GLU A 62 -7.65 -4.78 -15.43
N PHE A 63 -7.94 -5.41 -14.30
CA PHE A 63 -8.42 -6.78 -14.24
C PHE A 63 -9.90 -6.94 -14.60
N PHE A 64 -10.63 -5.84 -14.76
CA PHE A 64 -12.04 -5.85 -15.11
C PHE A 64 -12.21 -5.38 -16.55
N SER A 65 -12.96 -6.14 -17.37
CA SER A 65 -13.48 -5.62 -18.64
C SER A 65 -14.57 -4.57 -18.37
N ASP A 66 -14.83 -3.69 -19.33
CA ASP A 66 -15.91 -2.69 -19.22
C ASP A 66 -17.28 -3.33 -18.92
N THR A 67 -17.55 -4.49 -19.51
CA THR A 67 -18.78 -5.25 -19.27
C THR A 67 -18.83 -5.82 -17.84
N GLU A 68 -17.74 -6.40 -17.36
CA GLU A 68 -17.65 -6.92 -15.99
C GLU A 68 -17.78 -5.79 -14.96
N PHE A 69 -17.16 -4.65 -15.22
CA PHE A 69 -17.26 -3.48 -14.34
C PHE A 69 -18.70 -3.00 -14.23
N ARG A 70 -19.42 -2.84 -15.34
CA ARG A 70 -20.85 -2.45 -15.34
C ARG A 70 -21.71 -3.45 -14.60
N THR A 71 -21.58 -4.74 -14.90
CA THR A 71 -22.32 -5.81 -14.22
C THR A 71 -22.03 -5.81 -12.71
N THR A 72 -20.78 -5.61 -12.32
CA THR A 72 -20.37 -5.56 -10.92
C THR A 72 -21.01 -4.38 -10.20
N VAL A 73 -21.00 -3.18 -10.79
CA VAL A 73 -21.65 -1.98 -10.22
C VAL A 73 -23.16 -2.17 -10.09
N GLU A 74 -23.82 -2.73 -11.09
CA GLU A 74 -25.28 -2.98 -11.08
C GLU A 74 -25.69 -4.00 -10.01
N THR A 75 -24.85 -5.00 -9.74
CA THR A 75 -25.16 -6.08 -8.78
C THR A 75 -24.65 -5.80 -7.36
N GLU A 76 -23.74 -4.87 -7.18
CA GLU A 76 -23.08 -4.60 -5.90
C GLU A 76 -24.04 -4.21 -4.78
N ALA A 77 -25.05 -3.39 -5.10
CA ALA A 77 -26.05 -2.96 -4.12
C ALA A 77 -26.86 -4.13 -3.53
N LYS A 78 -27.05 -5.20 -4.32
CA LYS A 78 -27.80 -6.41 -3.91
C LYS A 78 -26.90 -7.50 -3.37
N TYR A 79 -25.69 -7.63 -3.92
CA TYR A 79 -24.76 -8.72 -3.63
C TYR A 79 -23.32 -8.19 -3.51
N PRO A 80 -22.94 -7.57 -2.38
CA PRO A 80 -21.60 -6.98 -2.21
C PRO A 80 -20.47 -8.02 -2.13
N GLN A 81 -20.76 -9.24 -1.67
CA GLN A 81 -19.75 -10.28 -1.44
C GLN A 81 -19.02 -10.75 -2.73
N PRO A 82 -19.71 -10.98 -3.87
CA PRO A 82 -19.00 -11.32 -5.13
C PRO A 82 -18.04 -10.23 -5.59
N THR A 83 -18.40 -8.95 -5.41
CA THR A 83 -17.54 -7.82 -5.74
C THR A 83 -16.29 -7.80 -4.88
N ARG A 84 -16.45 -7.95 -3.57
CA ARG A 84 -15.33 -8.04 -2.62
C ARG A 84 -14.35 -9.14 -3.03
N LYS A 85 -14.86 -10.34 -3.33
CA LYS A 85 -14.01 -11.46 -3.74
C LYS A 85 -13.25 -11.18 -5.03
N LYS A 86 -13.88 -10.55 -6.02
CA LYS A 86 -13.20 -10.14 -7.26
C LYS A 86 -12.06 -9.15 -7.00
N ILE A 87 -12.30 -8.16 -6.12
CA ILE A 87 -11.28 -7.19 -5.72
C ILE A 87 -10.14 -7.89 -4.96
N GLU A 88 -10.44 -8.81 -4.05
CA GLU A 88 -9.41 -9.61 -3.35
C GLU A 88 -8.54 -10.42 -4.31
N ASP A 89 -9.15 -11.14 -5.23
CA ASP A 89 -8.45 -11.95 -6.21
C ASP A 89 -7.61 -11.09 -7.17
N ALA A 90 -8.13 -9.95 -7.61
CA ALA A 90 -7.40 -9.00 -8.43
C ALA A 90 -6.21 -8.39 -7.67
N PHE A 91 -6.38 -8.04 -6.42
CA PHE A 91 -5.33 -7.50 -5.56
C PHE A 91 -4.21 -8.51 -5.34
N ASP A 92 -4.53 -9.77 -5.02
CA ASP A 92 -3.53 -10.83 -4.85
C ASP A 92 -2.71 -11.03 -6.14
N ARG A 93 -3.35 -11.11 -7.29
CA ARG A 93 -2.67 -11.24 -8.58
C ARG A 93 -1.78 -10.04 -8.88
N PHE A 94 -2.29 -8.83 -8.65
CA PHE A 94 -1.56 -7.59 -8.85
C PHE A 94 -0.25 -7.57 -8.05
N ILE A 95 -0.32 -7.85 -6.76
CA ILE A 95 0.86 -7.86 -5.89
C ILE A 95 1.86 -8.94 -6.32
N ARG A 96 1.41 -10.15 -6.56
CA ARG A 96 2.29 -11.27 -6.97
C ARG A 96 3.00 -10.99 -8.29
N ASN A 97 2.29 -10.44 -9.26
CA ASN A 97 2.86 -10.13 -10.56
C ASN A 97 3.97 -9.08 -10.45
N HIS A 98 3.71 -8.00 -9.71
CA HIS A 98 4.70 -6.93 -9.52
C HIS A 98 5.91 -7.38 -8.70
N LEU A 99 5.71 -8.15 -7.64
CA LEU A 99 6.83 -8.68 -6.84
C LEU A 99 7.69 -9.69 -7.60
N LYS A 100 7.09 -10.46 -8.49
CA LYS A 100 7.83 -11.37 -9.38
C LYS A 100 8.74 -10.63 -10.33
N GLU A 101 8.29 -9.46 -10.80
CA GLU A 101 9.04 -8.66 -11.78
C GLU A 101 10.10 -7.76 -11.13
N TYR A 102 9.79 -7.11 -9.99
CA TYR A 102 10.60 -6.01 -9.47
C TYR A 102 11.28 -6.27 -8.12
N GLY A 103 10.88 -7.24 -7.35
CA GLY A 103 11.40 -7.52 -6.01
C GLY A 103 11.06 -6.46 -4.96
N LEU A 104 11.27 -5.18 -5.23
CA LEU A 104 10.84 -4.04 -4.41
C LEU A 104 9.77 -3.26 -5.14
N ILE A 105 8.61 -3.05 -4.51
CA ILE A 105 7.51 -2.25 -5.03
C ILE A 105 7.05 -1.20 -4.02
N ILE A 106 6.59 -0.07 -4.52
CA ILE A 106 5.97 1.00 -3.73
C ILE A 106 4.52 1.12 -4.20
N LEU A 107 3.59 1.01 -3.28
CA LEU A 107 2.15 1.01 -3.57
C LEU A 107 1.49 2.26 -3.04
N GLN A 108 0.65 2.86 -3.86
CA GLN A 108 -0.22 4.00 -3.52
C GLN A 108 -1.65 3.78 -4.03
N ASP A 109 -2.57 4.66 -3.70
CA ASP A 109 -3.99 4.62 -4.14
C ASP A 109 -4.65 3.28 -3.80
N LEU A 110 -4.71 2.94 -2.51
CA LEU A 110 -5.32 1.71 -2.02
C LEU A 110 -6.79 1.89 -1.57
N GLU A 111 -7.47 2.95 -2.00
CA GLU A 111 -8.83 3.28 -1.56
C GLU A 111 -9.81 2.12 -1.79
N LEU A 112 -9.75 1.46 -2.95
CA LEU A 112 -10.62 0.31 -3.25
C LEU A 112 -10.39 -0.86 -2.28
N VAL A 113 -9.14 -1.12 -1.94
CA VAL A 113 -8.76 -2.20 -1.02
C VAL A 113 -9.37 -1.97 0.37
N PHE A 114 -9.33 -0.73 0.86
CA PHE A 114 -9.93 -0.37 2.14
C PHE A 114 -11.46 -0.26 2.07
N ALA A 115 -12.01 0.30 0.99
CA ALA A 115 -13.47 0.43 0.79
C ALA A 115 -14.17 -0.94 0.77
N TYR A 116 -13.57 -1.94 0.16
CA TYR A 116 -14.10 -3.31 0.12
C TYR A 116 -13.61 -4.20 1.27
N ASN A 117 -12.92 -3.63 2.23
CA ASN A 117 -12.40 -4.35 3.40
C ASN A 117 -11.65 -5.64 3.01
N VAL A 118 -10.76 -5.52 2.04
CA VAL A 118 -9.93 -6.63 1.55
C VAL A 118 -8.97 -7.07 2.65
N ASN A 119 -8.78 -8.37 2.80
CA ASN A 119 -7.82 -8.91 3.75
C ASN A 119 -6.38 -8.58 3.35
N LEU A 120 -5.71 -7.79 4.15
CA LEU A 120 -4.33 -7.35 3.91
C LEU A 120 -3.26 -8.29 4.51
N ASN A 121 -3.64 -9.30 5.29
CA ASN A 121 -2.69 -10.22 5.90
C ASN A 121 -1.76 -10.93 4.89
N PRO A 122 -2.20 -11.27 3.66
CA PRO A 122 -1.30 -11.83 2.65
C PRO A 122 -0.07 -10.96 2.35
N LEU A 123 -0.15 -9.64 2.49
CA LEU A 123 1.00 -8.73 2.30
C LEU A 123 2.16 -9.06 3.26
N ARG A 124 1.87 -9.46 4.49
CA ARG A 124 2.89 -9.85 5.47
C ARG A 124 3.68 -11.08 5.04
N THR A 125 3.01 -12.03 4.41
CA THR A 125 3.63 -13.26 3.91
C THR A 125 4.38 -13.00 2.61
N LEU A 126 3.83 -12.18 1.73
CA LEU A 126 4.44 -11.84 0.44
C LEU A 126 5.67 -10.94 0.60
N ALA A 127 5.63 -9.99 1.55
CA ALA A 127 6.73 -9.07 1.80
C ALA A 127 7.77 -9.69 2.75
N ALA A 128 8.49 -10.67 2.26
CA ALA A 128 9.53 -11.38 3.01
C ALA A 128 10.77 -11.62 2.15
N ASP A 129 11.93 -11.56 2.77
CA ASP A 129 13.23 -11.85 2.19
C ASP A 129 13.55 -10.93 0.99
N GLU A 130 13.67 -11.50 -0.21
CA GLU A 130 13.97 -10.72 -1.42
C GLU A 130 12.80 -9.86 -1.92
N ARG A 131 11.59 -10.08 -1.40
CA ARG A 131 10.38 -9.34 -1.78
C ARG A 131 10.05 -8.27 -0.76
N LYS A 132 9.98 -7.03 -1.21
CA LYS A 132 9.82 -5.86 -0.35
C LYS A 132 8.67 -4.99 -0.82
N ILE A 133 7.84 -4.53 0.11
CA ILE A 133 6.67 -3.69 -0.16
C ILE A 133 6.72 -2.45 0.73
N ILE A 134 6.61 -1.27 0.12
CA ILE A 134 6.40 -0.01 0.79
C ILE A 134 4.99 0.48 0.46
N LEU A 135 4.18 0.77 1.48
CA LEU A 135 2.84 1.30 1.34
C LEU A 135 2.84 2.81 1.63
N LEU A 136 2.33 3.61 0.72
CA LEU A 136 2.04 5.02 0.93
C LEU A 136 0.56 5.16 1.26
N LEU A 137 0.25 5.47 2.51
CA LEU A 137 -1.09 5.32 3.06
C LEU A 137 -1.63 6.66 3.61
N PRO A 138 -2.60 7.28 2.92
CA PRO A 138 -3.31 8.44 3.45
C PRO A 138 -4.04 8.09 4.75
N GLY A 139 -3.61 8.68 5.86
CA GLY A 139 -4.16 8.38 7.16
C GLY A 139 -3.65 9.30 8.25
N LYS A 140 -4.22 9.15 9.43
CA LYS A 140 -3.83 9.87 10.63
C LYS A 140 -3.87 8.99 11.86
N ARG A 141 -3.06 9.31 12.84
CA ARG A 141 -3.13 8.67 14.15
C ARG A 141 -4.33 9.23 14.94
N SER A 142 -5.14 8.33 15.47
CA SER A 142 -6.21 8.62 16.41
C SER A 142 -6.00 7.74 17.64
N ASP A 143 -5.51 8.32 18.72
CA ASP A 143 -5.08 7.62 19.94
C ASP A 143 -4.07 6.50 19.64
N LYS A 144 -4.47 5.25 19.86
CA LYS A 144 -3.64 4.06 19.62
C LYS A 144 -3.84 3.44 18.23
N THR A 145 -4.77 3.98 17.44
CA THR A 145 -5.17 3.44 16.13
C THR A 145 -4.76 4.39 15.01
N ILE A 146 -4.44 3.85 13.87
CA ILE A 146 -4.24 4.63 12.64
C ILE A 146 -5.50 4.49 11.80
N ILE A 147 -6.15 5.60 11.51
CA ILE A 147 -7.33 5.67 10.68
C ILE A 147 -6.91 6.01 9.26
N MET A 148 -7.24 5.14 8.32
CA MET A 148 -6.92 5.27 6.92
C MET A 148 -8.03 5.97 6.16
N TYR A 149 -7.66 6.78 5.18
CA TYR A 149 -8.60 7.45 4.27
C TYR A 149 -9.75 8.19 4.99
N PRO A 150 -9.47 9.06 5.98
CA PRO A 150 -10.49 9.65 6.85
C PRO A 150 -11.49 10.54 6.10
N HIS A 151 -11.22 10.90 4.85
CA HIS A 151 -12.06 11.76 4.02
C HIS A 151 -12.70 11.03 2.83
N CYS A 152 -12.39 9.74 2.62
CA CYS A 152 -12.79 9.01 1.42
C CYS A 152 -13.87 7.96 1.67
N THR A 153 -14.18 7.63 2.93
CA THR A 153 -15.10 6.55 3.28
C THR A 153 -16.08 6.98 4.37
N GLU A 154 -17.30 6.45 4.29
CA GLU A 154 -18.26 6.52 5.38
C GLU A 154 -17.85 5.52 6.45
N GLY A 155 -17.29 6.01 7.54
CA GLY A 155 -16.85 5.19 8.67
C GLY A 155 -15.33 5.17 8.87
N GLU A 156 -14.92 4.54 9.95
CA GLU A 156 -13.51 4.39 10.29
C GLU A 156 -12.91 3.18 9.59
N ASN A 157 -11.79 3.38 8.90
CA ASN A 157 -10.99 2.30 8.34
C ASN A 157 -9.69 2.19 9.12
N PRO A 158 -9.64 1.46 10.23
CA PRO A 158 -8.43 1.30 10.99
C PRO A 158 -7.42 0.45 10.22
N LEU A 159 -6.15 0.84 10.28
CA LEU A 159 -5.08 -0.02 9.84
C LEU A 159 -5.08 -1.29 10.70
N PRO A 160 -5.12 -2.50 10.10
CA PRO A 160 -5.13 -3.74 10.87
C PRO A 160 -3.97 -3.83 11.86
N THR A 161 -4.27 -4.18 13.09
CA THR A 161 -3.27 -4.36 14.15
C THR A 161 -2.26 -5.44 13.73
N ASN A 162 -0.98 -5.17 13.95
CA ASN A 162 0.12 -6.07 13.59
C ASN A 162 0.28 -6.37 12.08
N LEU A 163 -0.38 -5.64 11.19
CA LEU A 163 -0.11 -5.75 9.76
C LEU A 163 1.33 -5.35 9.44
N ILE A 164 1.74 -4.20 9.94
CA ILE A 164 3.09 -3.65 9.77
C ILE A 164 3.76 -3.61 11.16
N ALA A 165 5.00 -4.04 11.24
CA ALA A 165 5.77 -3.95 12.48
C ALA A 165 5.95 -2.48 12.90
N GLU A 166 5.98 -2.22 14.21
CA GLU A 166 6.04 -0.86 14.74
C GLU A 166 7.26 -0.07 14.26
N ASP A 167 8.40 -0.74 14.16
CA ASP A 167 9.66 -0.17 13.63
C ASP A 167 9.73 -0.08 12.10
N HIS A 168 8.67 -0.50 11.40
CA HIS A 168 8.49 -0.41 9.95
C HIS A 168 7.38 0.59 9.56
N LEU A 169 6.86 1.34 10.52
CA LEU A 169 5.75 2.26 10.31
C LEU A 169 6.17 3.68 10.71
N TRP A 170 6.03 4.63 9.79
CA TRP A 170 6.38 6.03 10.02
C TRP A 170 5.21 6.94 9.71
N LEU A 171 5.03 7.95 10.57
CA LEU A 171 4.10 9.03 10.34
C LEU A 171 4.88 10.26 9.87
N LEU A 172 4.46 10.81 8.74
CA LEU A 172 5.00 12.05 8.22
C LEU A 172 4.46 13.23 9.04
N ASP A 173 5.33 14.20 9.27
CA ASP A 173 4.93 15.45 9.89
C ASP A 173 4.03 16.25 8.90
N VAL A 174 3.00 16.88 9.46
CA VAL A 174 2.03 17.69 8.69
C VAL A 174 2.68 19.01 8.25
#